data_1dab3b7b95f92afb319b79dd678319f0
#
_entry.id   1dab3b7b95f92afb319b79dd678319f0
#
_cell.length_a   1.000
_cell.length_b   1.000
_cell.length_c   1.000
_cell.angle_alpha   90.00
_cell.angle_beta   90.00
_cell.angle_gamma   90.00
#
_symmetry.space_group_name_H-M   'P 1'
#
loop_
_entity.id
_entity.type
_entity.pdbx_description
1 polymer ?
#
loop_
_entity_poly.entity_id
_entity_poly.type
_entity_poly.pdbx_seq_one_letter_code
_entity_poly.pdbx_strand_id
1 'polypeptide(L)'
;GKMKAVVSITIDNEFVVHDIKVIEGEKGLFIAMPSRKAADGEYRDIAHPINSDTRNMIQTLILEQYEAMNLGDIDATAPEV
;
A
#
# COMPACT_ATOMS: atom_id res chain seq x y z
N GLY A 1 -14.24 2.13 8.46
CA GLY A 1 -13.22 1.90 7.50
C GLY A 1 -13.56 2.53 6.18
N LYS A 2 -12.67 3.32 5.71
CA LYS A 2 -12.88 4.05 4.47
C LYS A 2 -11.85 3.63 3.45
N MET A 3 -11.94 2.38 3.00
CA MET A 3 -11.03 1.88 1.98
C MET A 3 -11.37 2.53 0.65
N LYS A 4 -10.39 3.22 0.07
CA LYS A 4 -10.59 3.95 -1.17
C LYS A 4 -10.05 3.22 -2.38
N ALA A 5 -9.02 2.40 -2.20
CA ALA A 5 -8.43 1.69 -3.32
C ALA A 5 -7.67 0.47 -2.83
N VAL A 6 -7.51 -0.50 -3.72
CA VAL A 6 -6.62 -1.65 -3.52
C VAL A 6 -5.54 -1.55 -4.58
N VAL A 7 -4.29 -1.66 -4.15
CA VAL A 7 -3.14 -1.34 -4.99
C VAL A 7 -2.15 -2.49 -4.99
N SER A 8 -1.51 -2.69 -6.12
CA SER A 8 -0.36 -3.58 -6.21
C SER A 8 0.85 -2.74 -6.61
N ILE A 9 2.01 -3.03 -6.04
CA ILE A 9 3.25 -2.38 -6.44
C ILE A 9 4.20 -3.42 -7.02
N THR A 10 4.92 -3.02 -8.05
CA THR A 10 5.92 -3.87 -8.70
C THR A 10 7.29 -3.25 -8.43
N ILE A 11 8.21 -4.07 -7.95
CA ILE A 11 9.56 -3.64 -7.62
C ILE A 11 10.53 -4.26 -8.62
N ASP A 12 11.23 -3.42 -9.38
CA ASP A 12 12.26 -3.83 -10.34
C ASP A 12 11.75 -4.81 -11.40
N ASN A 13 10.45 -4.80 -11.69
CA ASN A 13 9.84 -5.76 -12.61
C ASN A 13 10.09 -7.22 -12.22
N GLU A 14 10.40 -7.46 -10.96
CA GLU A 14 10.76 -8.79 -10.48
C GLU A 14 9.95 -9.22 -9.28
N PHE A 15 9.34 -8.28 -8.58
CA PHE A 15 8.65 -8.57 -7.33
C PHE A 15 7.40 -7.73 -7.25
N VAL A 16 6.27 -8.34 -6.91
CA VAL A 16 5.02 -7.62 -6.78
C VAL A 16 4.43 -7.85 -5.40
N VAL A 17 3.88 -6.79 -4.81
CA VAL A 17 3.13 -6.88 -3.56
C VAL A 17 1.70 -6.47 -3.86
N HIS A 18 0.77 -7.40 -3.64
CA HIS A 18 -0.66 -7.18 -3.86
C HIS A 18 -1.37 -6.76 -2.58
N ASP A 19 -2.58 -6.26 -2.74
CA ASP A 19 -3.50 -6.01 -1.63
C ASP A 19 -3.04 -4.93 -0.66
N ILE A 20 -2.31 -3.95 -1.16
CA ILE A 20 -2.03 -2.75 -0.39
C ILE A 20 -3.25 -1.85 -0.50
N LYS A 21 -3.73 -1.34 0.62
CA LYS A 21 -4.97 -0.58 0.64
C LYS A 21 -4.70 0.90 0.88
N VAL A 22 -5.44 1.73 0.16
CA VAL A 22 -5.47 3.18 0.43
C VAL A 22 -6.69 3.43 1.29
N ILE A 23 -6.47 4.03 2.45
CA ILE A 23 -7.51 4.22 3.44
C ILE A 23 -7.59 5.70 3.79
N GLU A 24 -8.82 6.20 3.90
CA GLU A 24 -9.04 7.56 4.34
C GLU A 24 -9.21 7.58 5.85
N GLY A 25 -8.28 8.26 6.54
CA GLY A 25 -8.35 8.46 7.97
C GLY A 25 -8.71 9.90 8.32
N GLU A 26 -8.71 10.20 9.59
CA GLU A 26 -9.07 11.53 10.05
C GLU A 26 -8.09 12.59 9.59
N LYS A 27 -6.83 12.22 9.42
CA LYS A 27 -5.79 13.16 9.03
C LYS A 27 -5.44 13.10 7.54
N GLY A 28 -6.19 12.34 6.78
CA GLY A 28 -5.96 12.20 5.36
C GLY A 28 -5.75 10.76 4.93
N LEU A 29 -5.23 10.58 3.74
CA LEU A 29 -5.03 9.26 3.17
C LEU A 29 -3.76 8.61 3.71
N PHE A 30 -3.83 7.32 3.94
CA PHE A 30 -2.64 6.55 4.29
C PHE A 30 -2.76 5.16 3.67
N ILE A 31 -1.67 4.40 3.70
CA ILE A 31 -1.65 3.06 3.14
C ILE A 31 -1.61 2.02 4.26
N ALA A 32 -2.25 0.88 4.00
CA ALA A 32 -2.20 -0.28 4.88
C ALA A 32 -1.60 -1.43 4.10
N MET A 33 -0.62 -2.09 4.68
CA MET A 33 0.04 -3.22 4.05
C MET A 33 -0.85 -4.45 4.07
N PRO A 34 -0.62 -5.42 3.18
CA PRO A 34 -1.42 -6.65 3.20
C PRO A 34 -1.22 -7.38 4.52
N SER A 35 -2.30 -7.86 5.08
CA SER A 35 -2.27 -8.52 6.38
C SER A 35 -3.25 -9.67 6.39
N ARG A 36 -3.08 -10.56 7.36
CA ARG A 36 -4.00 -11.66 7.54
C ARG A 36 -4.25 -11.88 9.02
N LYS A 37 -5.40 -12.44 9.31
CA LYS A 37 -5.77 -12.75 10.69
C LYS A 37 -5.02 -13.99 11.16
N ALA A 38 -4.31 -13.86 12.26
CA ALA A 38 -3.58 -14.97 12.84
C ALA A 38 -4.51 -15.82 13.73
N ALA A 39 -3.98 -16.94 14.19
CA ALA A 39 -4.76 -17.87 15.01
C ALA A 39 -5.25 -17.24 16.31
N ASP A 40 -4.52 -16.25 16.82
CA ASP A 40 -4.91 -15.56 18.06
C ASP A 40 -5.95 -14.46 17.83
N GLY A 41 -6.41 -14.28 16.59
CA GLY A 41 -7.40 -13.27 16.28
C GLY A 41 -6.82 -11.91 15.89
N GLU A 42 -5.53 -11.73 15.99
CA GLU A 42 -4.90 -10.47 15.64
C GLU A 42 -4.46 -10.46 14.18
N TYR A 43 -4.47 -9.28 13.56
CA TYR A 43 -4.00 -9.12 12.19
C TYR A 43 -2.52 -8.84 12.18
N ARG A 44 -1.81 -9.51 11.28
CA ARG A 44 -0.39 -9.33 11.12
C ARG A 44 -0.07 -9.06 9.65
N ASP A 45 0.84 -8.13 9.42
CA ASP A 45 1.24 -7.81 8.07
C ASP A 45 1.92 -9.01 7.42
N ILE A 46 1.54 -9.28 6.17
CA ILE A 46 2.21 -10.30 5.37
C ILE A 46 3.51 -9.75 4.80
N ALA A 47 3.50 -8.46 4.45
CA ALA A 47 4.65 -7.78 3.89
C ALA A 47 4.62 -6.33 4.34
N HIS A 48 5.78 -5.78 4.67
CA HIS A 48 5.85 -4.37 5.08
C HIS A 48 7.26 -3.85 4.90
N PRO A 49 7.42 -2.53 4.73
CA PRO A 49 8.74 -1.93 4.72
C PRO A 49 9.35 -1.98 6.12
N ILE A 50 10.66 -2.12 6.19
CA ILE A 50 11.35 -2.28 7.47
C ILE A 50 12.02 -0.99 7.93
N ASN A 51 11.86 0.10 7.18
CA ASN A 51 12.33 1.41 7.63
C ASN A 51 11.38 2.48 7.13
N SER A 52 11.47 3.65 7.76
CA SER A 52 10.53 4.72 7.46
C SER A 52 10.78 5.37 6.10
N ASP A 53 12.02 5.38 5.64
CA ASP A 53 12.32 5.95 4.33
C ASP A 53 11.63 5.16 3.22
N THR A 54 11.72 3.83 3.28
CA THR A 54 11.06 2.98 2.30
C THR A 54 9.54 3.10 2.40
N ARG A 55 9.02 3.15 3.62
CA ARG A 55 7.59 3.31 3.81
C ARG A 55 7.09 4.62 3.22
N ASN A 56 7.82 5.71 3.46
CA ASN A 56 7.42 7.01 2.92
C ASN A 56 7.50 7.03 1.40
N MET A 57 8.50 6.39 0.82
CA MET A 57 8.62 6.29 -0.62
C MET A 57 7.43 5.56 -1.23
N ILE A 58 7.08 4.41 -0.66
CA ILE A 58 5.97 3.62 -1.17
C ILE A 58 4.66 4.36 -0.99
N GLN A 59 4.45 4.97 0.17
CA GLN A 59 3.23 5.71 0.41
C GLN A 59 3.07 6.88 -0.56
N THR A 60 4.14 7.63 -0.76
CA THR A 60 4.11 8.76 -1.68
C THR A 60 3.79 8.30 -3.10
N LEU A 61 4.46 7.24 -3.55
CA LEU A 61 4.22 6.71 -4.89
C LEU A 61 2.77 6.29 -5.07
N ILE A 62 2.23 5.55 -4.12
CA ILE A 62 0.87 5.05 -4.21
C ILE A 62 -0.13 6.20 -4.17
N LEU A 63 0.03 7.14 -3.25
CA LEU A 63 -0.92 8.23 -3.11
C LEU A 63 -0.88 9.17 -4.31
N GLU A 64 0.28 9.39 -4.89
CA GLU A 64 0.37 10.19 -6.11
C GLU A 64 -0.36 9.54 -7.26
N GLN A 65 -0.20 8.23 -7.42
CA GLN A 65 -0.92 7.50 -8.46
C GLN A 65 -2.42 7.51 -8.22
N TYR A 66 -2.82 7.33 -6.99
CA TYR A 66 -4.23 7.34 -6.63
C TYR A 66 -4.88 8.69 -6.98
N GLU A 67 -4.21 9.77 -6.61
CA GLU A 67 -4.74 11.11 -6.85
C GLU A 67 -4.80 11.43 -8.34
N ALA A 68 -3.78 10.99 -9.09
CA ALA A 68 -3.72 11.26 -10.52
C ALA A 68 -4.82 10.53 -11.29
N MET A 69 -5.13 9.33 -10.89
CA MET A 69 -6.10 8.48 -11.61
C MET A 69 -7.50 8.58 -11.04
N ASN A 70 -7.59 8.83 -9.73
CA ASN A 70 -8.88 8.91 -9.04
C ASN A 70 -9.73 7.66 -9.29
N LEU A 71 -9.09 6.50 -9.27
CA LEU A 71 -9.73 5.21 -9.51
C LEU A 71 -9.63 4.33 -8.28
N GLY A 72 -10.48 3.30 -8.24
CA GLY A 72 -10.48 2.35 -7.14
C GLY A 72 -9.33 1.36 -7.15
N ASP A 73 -8.90 0.95 -8.34
CA ASP A 73 -7.80 -0.02 -8.48
C ASP A 73 -6.64 0.63 -9.20
N ILE A 74 -5.47 0.47 -8.64
CA ILE A 74 -4.25 1.08 -9.17
C ILE A 74 -3.16 0.03 -9.21
N ASP A 75 -2.45 -0.02 -10.34
CA ASP A 75 -1.24 -0.83 -10.45
C ASP A 75 -0.08 0.14 -10.57
N ALA A 76 0.65 0.29 -9.47
CA ALA A 76 1.75 1.25 -9.39
C ALA A 76 3.07 0.53 -9.44
N THR A 77 4.00 1.05 -10.25
CA THR A 77 5.35 0.50 -10.33
C THR A 77 6.26 1.34 -9.46
N ALA A 78 6.89 0.70 -8.49
CA ALA A 78 7.83 1.39 -7.61
C ALA A 78 9.13 1.64 -8.34
N PRO A 79 9.80 2.77 -8.08
CA PRO A 79 11.13 2.97 -8.59
C PRO A 79 12.09 1.96 -7.99
N GLU A 80 13.23 1.78 -8.63
CA GLU A 80 14.23 0.87 -8.10
C GLU A 80 14.68 1.30 -6.71
N VAL A 81 14.79 0.35 -5.83
CA VAL A 81 15.22 0.56 -4.45
C VAL A 81 16.51 -0.18 -4.17
#